data_f05c12750c5c986a5ff7f18d441e3a82
#
_entry.id   f05c12750c5c986a5ff7f18d441e3a82
#
_cell.length_a   1.000
_cell.length_b   1.000
_cell.length_c   1.000
_cell.angle_alpha   90.00
_cell.angle_beta   90.00
_cell.angle_gamma   90.00
#
_symmetry.space_group_name_H-M   'P 1'
#
loop_
_entity.id
_entity.type
_entity.pdbx_description
1 polymer ?
#
loop_
_entity_poly.entity_id
_entity_poly.type
_entity_poly.pdbx_seq_one_letter_code
_entity_poly.pdbx_strand_id
1 'polypeptide(L)'
;MLRYLLNRLVGLVAVMFIVATIVFVIIRLTPGDPAAVMLGPQASQQDIAALRAQLGLDQPVAMQYVSWLGRLLQGDLGQSIFMNKPVLAALADRAEPTILLTLMSLLIASAIALPVGILSAVKRGTTLDQSVLSFSMFTSSVPSFWLGLLLMQVFSVKLGWLPVAGYGGPDASLDTRLSHLILPAVVLGLVNSALITRFIRASMLDVLRDDYVRTARAKGLPERKVILKHAVRNALIPILTVLGLTTALLISGAVVTETVFGLPGVGSLVVSAVLRRDYPVIQGALLIIAAIYVLINLFIDLLYLVVDPRVRY
;
A
#
# COMPACT_ATOMS: atom_id res chain seq x y z
N MET A 1 26.78 -10.79 -5.62
CA MET A 1 26.00 -9.67 -5.04
C MET A 1 25.86 -8.50 -5.99
N LEU A 2 26.94 -7.91 -6.54
CA LEU A 2 26.82 -6.75 -7.45
C LEU A 2 25.95 -7.04 -8.68
N ARG A 3 26.16 -8.18 -9.35
CA ARG A 3 25.35 -8.60 -10.52
C ARG A 3 23.86 -8.78 -10.17
N TYR A 4 23.55 -9.30 -9.00
CA TYR A 4 22.17 -9.43 -8.50
C TYR A 4 21.52 -8.05 -8.31
N LEU A 5 22.21 -7.13 -7.62
CA LEU A 5 21.74 -5.76 -7.42
C LEU A 5 21.56 -5.03 -8.74
N LEU A 6 22.51 -5.16 -9.68
CA LEU A 6 22.40 -4.56 -11.00
C LEU A 6 21.17 -5.09 -11.76
N ASN A 7 20.96 -6.41 -11.78
CA ASN A 7 19.78 -7.00 -12.43
C ASN A 7 18.48 -6.51 -11.80
N ARG A 8 18.43 -6.35 -10.47
CA ARG A 8 17.27 -5.80 -9.77
C ARG A 8 17.05 -4.34 -10.14
N LEU A 9 18.09 -3.52 -10.15
CA LEU A 9 17.98 -2.11 -10.56
C LEU A 9 17.50 -1.97 -12.01
N VAL A 10 18.01 -2.78 -12.93
CA VAL A 10 17.52 -2.80 -14.32
C VAL A 10 16.04 -3.19 -14.37
N GLY A 11 15.63 -4.21 -13.62
CA GLY A 11 14.23 -4.60 -13.51
C GLY A 11 13.34 -3.48 -12.96
N LEU A 12 13.81 -2.75 -11.92
CA LEU A 12 13.10 -1.61 -11.34
C LEU A 12 12.90 -0.49 -12.38
N VAL A 13 13.97 -0.13 -13.11
CA VAL A 13 13.89 0.89 -14.16
C VAL A 13 12.93 0.47 -15.26
N ALA A 14 12.97 -0.80 -15.69
CA ALA A 14 12.06 -1.33 -16.70
C ALA A 14 10.59 -1.27 -16.25
N VAL A 15 10.29 -1.68 -15.00
CA VAL A 15 8.94 -1.61 -14.44
C VAL A 15 8.47 -0.15 -14.36
N MET A 16 9.30 0.76 -13.84
CA MET A 16 8.95 2.18 -13.76
C MET A 16 8.71 2.80 -15.12
N PHE A 17 9.51 2.42 -16.14
CA PHE A 17 9.30 2.88 -17.51
C PHE A 17 7.97 2.39 -18.08
N ILE A 18 7.63 1.11 -17.86
CA ILE A 18 6.35 0.53 -18.31
C ILE A 18 5.19 1.24 -17.62
N VAL A 19 5.26 1.43 -16.30
CA VAL A 19 4.21 2.13 -15.55
C VAL A 19 4.06 3.57 -16.03
N ALA A 20 5.16 4.30 -16.22
CA ALA A 20 5.15 5.66 -16.74
C ALA A 20 4.46 5.72 -18.11
N THR A 21 4.80 4.79 -19.02
CA THR A 21 4.18 4.69 -20.33
C THR A 21 2.67 4.43 -20.24
N ILE A 22 2.26 3.47 -19.40
CA ILE A 22 0.85 3.13 -19.20
C ILE A 22 0.09 4.33 -18.65
N VAL A 23 0.62 5.00 -17.64
CA VAL A 23 0.01 6.18 -16.99
C VAL A 23 -0.14 7.32 -18.00
N PHE A 24 0.87 7.57 -18.84
CA PHE A 24 0.78 8.55 -19.91
C PHE A 24 -0.33 8.22 -20.92
N VAL A 25 -0.37 6.96 -21.38
CA VAL A 25 -1.34 6.51 -22.39
C VAL A 25 -2.78 6.55 -21.85
N ILE A 26 -3.03 6.04 -20.63
CA ILE A 26 -4.37 6.00 -20.03
C ILE A 26 -5.00 7.39 -19.99
N ILE A 27 -4.23 8.41 -19.61
CA ILE A 27 -4.75 9.77 -19.52
C ILE A 27 -5.09 10.33 -20.90
N ARG A 28 -4.33 9.97 -21.94
CA ARG A 28 -4.62 10.36 -23.32
C ARG A 28 -5.84 9.66 -23.92
N LEU A 29 -6.15 8.45 -23.43
CA LEU A 29 -7.36 7.71 -23.82
C LEU A 29 -8.62 8.19 -23.08
N THR A 30 -8.46 8.94 -22.00
CA THR A 30 -9.60 9.49 -21.24
C THR A 30 -10.26 10.58 -22.07
N PRO A 31 -11.59 10.50 -22.33
CA PRO A 31 -12.29 11.50 -23.12
C PRO A 31 -12.34 12.84 -22.39
N GLY A 32 -11.99 13.91 -23.12
CA GLY A 32 -11.98 15.29 -22.63
C GLY A 32 -10.69 16.02 -22.98
N ASP A 33 -10.78 17.33 -23.17
CA ASP A 33 -9.63 18.19 -23.40
C ASP A 33 -9.12 18.74 -22.07
N PRO A 34 -7.86 18.45 -21.66
CA PRO A 34 -7.30 18.99 -20.43
C PRO A 34 -7.38 20.53 -20.36
N ALA A 35 -7.13 21.24 -21.46
CA ALA A 35 -7.20 22.69 -21.51
C ALA A 35 -8.62 23.21 -21.27
N ALA A 36 -9.63 22.56 -21.85
CA ALA A 36 -11.03 22.91 -21.62
C ALA A 36 -11.46 22.64 -20.18
N VAL A 37 -10.97 21.55 -19.56
CA VAL A 37 -11.24 21.23 -18.14
C VAL A 37 -10.61 22.27 -17.22
N MET A 38 -9.40 22.73 -17.51
CA MET A 38 -8.70 23.74 -16.72
C MET A 38 -9.41 25.09 -16.73
N LEU A 39 -9.86 25.52 -17.89
CA LEU A 39 -10.51 26.84 -18.07
C LEU A 39 -11.98 26.81 -17.68
N GLY A 40 -12.59 25.61 -17.63
CA GLY A 40 -14.00 25.45 -17.27
C GLY A 40 -14.99 25.73 -18.42
N PRO A 41 -16.29 25.52 -18.17
CA PRO A 41 -17.31 25.53 -19.24
C PRO A 41 -17.62 26.92 -19.85
N GLN A 42 -17.13 28.01 -19.25
CA GLN A 42 -17.31 29.37 -19.73
C GLN A 42 -16.15 29.88 -20.60
N ALA A 43 -15.11 29.06 -20.81
CA ALA A 43 -13.93 29.46 -21.55
C ALA A 43 -14.20 29.62 -23.04
N SER A 44 -13.62 30.67 -23.65
CA SER A 44 -13.69 30.85 -25.09
C SER A 44 -12.84 29.79 -25.82
N GLN A 45 -13.19 29.48 -27.07
CA GLN A 45 -12.39 28.59 -27.92
C GLN A 45 -10.98 29.13 -28.15
N GLN A 46 -10.81 30.46 -28.14
CA GLN A 46 -9.50 31.08 -28.28
C GLN A 46 -8.61 30.84 -27.05
N ASP A 47 -9.16 30.97 -25.83
CA ASP A 47 -8.42 30.71 -24.58
C ASP A 47 -8.02 29.23 -24.46
N ILE A 48 -8.92 28.31 -24.84
CA ILE A 48 -8.67 26.90 -24.88
C ILE A 48 -7.53 26.59 -25.86
N ALA A 49 -7.54 27.15 -27.05
CA ALA A 49 -6.50 26.96 -28.06
C ALA A 49 -5.14 27.52 -27.58
N ALA A 50 -5.16 28.73 -26.97
CA ALA A 50 -3.94 29.33 -26.41
C ALA A 50 -3.34 28.47 -25.27
N LEU A 51 -4.16 27.98 -24.33
CA LEU A 51 -3.70 27.11 -23.27
C LEU A 51 -3.21 25.75 -23.79
N ARG A 52 -3.86 25.21 -24.83
CA ARG A 52 -3.42 23.99 -25.50
C ARG A 52 -2.00 24.13 -26.08
N ALA A 53 -1.74 25.22 -26.78
CA ALA A 53 -0.43 25.53 -27.32
C ALA A 53 0.61 25.71 -26.18
N GLN A 54 0.25 26.44 -25.13
CA GLN A 54 1.11 26.65 -23.97
C GLN A 54 1.48 25.34 -23.25
N LEU A 55 0.54 24.39 -23.15
CA LEU A 55 0.76 23.08 -22.55
C LEU A 55 1.40 22.06 -23.54
N GLY A 56 1.62 22.45 -24.81
CA GLY A 56 2.16 21.60 -25.85
C GLY A 56 1.24 20.44 -26.24
N LEU A 57 -0.07 20.57 -26.00
CA LEU A 57 -1.06 19.54 -26.31
C LEU A 57 -1.41 19.51 -27.82
N ASP A 58 -1.00 20.50 -28.57
CA ASP A 58 -1.06 20.60 -30.02
C ASP A 58 0.04 19.81 -30.75
N GLN A 59 1.10 19.42 -30.03
CA GLN A 59 2.21 18.64 -30.58
C GLN A 59 1.82 17.18 -30.84
N PRO A 60 2.54 16.47 -31.72
CA PRO A 60 2.38 15.02 -31.89
C PRO A 60 2.53 14.29 -30.55
N VAL A 61 1.70 13.27 -30.31
CA VAL A 61 1.68 12.53 -29.02
C VAL A 61 3.07 11.97 -28.65
N ALA A 62 3.86 11.54 -29.62
CA ALA A 62 5.23 11.09 -29.39
C ALA A 62 6.13 12.19 -28.81
N MET A 63 6.00 13.42 -29.30
CA MET A 63 6.76 14.58 -28.81
C MET A 63 6.34 14.94 -27.38
N GLN A 64 5.02 14.92 -27.10
CA GLN A 64 4.48 15.11 -25.76
C GLN A 64 5.02 14.08 -24.76
N TYR A 65 5.11 12.80 -25.21
CA TYR A 65 5.64 11.70 -24.39
C TYR A 65 7.12 11.91 -24.05
N VAL A 66 7.94 12.20 -25.04
CA VAL A 66 9.39 12.44 -24.83
C VAL A 66 9.63 13.64 -23.93
N SER A 67 8.91 14.74 -24.17
CA SER A 67 9.00 15.96 -23.34
C SER A 67 8.56 15.70 -21.89
N TRP A 68 7.46 14.97 -21.69
CA TRP A 68 6.96 14.59 -20.39
C TRP A 68 7.93 13.65 -19.66
N LEU A 69 8.47 12.65 -20.36
CA LEU A 69 9.45 11.72 -19.79
C LEU A 69 10.75 12.46 -19.40
N GLY A 70 11.19 13.42 -20.21
CA GLY A 70 12.34 14.27 -19.91
C GLY A 70 12.15 15.09 -18.62
N ARG A 71 10.96 15.66 -18.41
CA ARG A 71 10.62 16.35 -17.15
C ARG A 71 10.57 15.39 -15.95
N LEU A 72 9.98 14.22 -16.16
CA LEU A 72 9.91 13.19 -15.11
C LEU A 72 11.32 12.76 -14.64
N LEU A 73 12.28 12.60 -15.56
CA LEU A 73 13.66 12.28 -15.22
C LEU A 73 14.37 13.38 -14.45
N GLN A 74 13.89 14.62 -14.53
CA GLN A 74 14.36 15.77 -13.73
C GLN A 74 13.62 15.90 -12.39
N GLY A 75 12.70 14.97 -12.07
CA GLY A 75 11.89 15.03 -10.86
C GLY A 75 10.68 15.95 -10.93
N ASP A 76 10.38 16.51 -12.11
CA ASP A 76 9.22 17.36 -12.33
C ASP A 76 7.99 16.53 -12.69
N LEU A 77 7.08 16.38 -11.73
CA LEU A 77 5.78 15.71 -11.88
C LEU A 77 4.68 16.65 -12.43
N GLY A 78 5.03 17.90 -12.73
CA GLY A 78 4.09 18.94 -13.14
C GLY A 78 3.43 19.68 -11.99
N GLN A 79 2.45 20.52 -12.35
CA GLN A 79 1.67 21.31 -11.39
C GLN A 79 0.22 20.86 -11.37
N SER A 80 -0.37 20.84 -10.16
CA SER A 80 -1.80 20.59 -9.99
C SER A 80 -2.62 21.73 -10.62
N ILE A 81 -3.62 21.33 -11.38
CA ILE A 81 -4.53 22.24 -12.05
C ILE A 81 -5.38 23.03 -11.03
N PHE A 82 -5.80 22.38 -9.95
CA PHE A 82 -6.74 22.97 -8.98
C PHE A 82 -6.06 23.53 -7.73
N MET A 83 -4.93 22.95 -7.32
CA MET A 83 -4.20 23.41 -6.13
C MET A 83 -3.17 24.50 -6.42
N ASN A 84 -2.87 24.73 -7.70
CA ASN A 84 -1.88 25.69 -8.18
C ASN A 84 -0.52 25.58 -7.48
N LYS A 85 -0.08 24.34 -7.25
CA LYS A 85 1.22 24.00 -6.63
C LYS A 85 1.85 22.76 -7.27
N PRO A 86 3.19 22.57 -7.12
CA PRO A 86 3.85 21.39 -7.65
C PRO A 86 3.22 20.10 -7.11
N VAL A 87 3.03 19.11 -8.00
CA VAL A 87 2.43 17.82 -7.64
C VAL A 87 3.21 17.11 -6.55
N LEU A 88 4.55 17.16 -6.61
CA LEU A 88 5.41 16.56 -5.59
C LEU A 88 5.16 17.16 -4.20
N ALA A 89 5.01 18.48 -4.10
CA ALA A 89 4.67 19.14 -2.85
C ALA A 89 3.28 18.76 -2.34
N ALA A 90 2.28 18.69 -3.26
CA ALA A 90 0.94 18.26 -2.90
C ALA A 90 0.89 16.83 -2.35
N LEU A 91 1.69 15.91 -2.91
CA LEU A 91 1.83 14.53 -2.44
C LEU A 91 2.59 14.45 -1.11
N ALA A 92 3.67 15.23 -0.96
CA ALA A 92 4.45 15.28 0.28
C ALA A 92 3.61 15.75 1.48
N ASP A 93 2.78 16.79 1.31
CA ASP A 93 1.88 17.29 2.37
C ASP A 93 0.84 16.24 2.81
N ARG A 94 0.55 15.26 1.97
CA ARG A 94 -0.43 14.19 2.21
C ARG A 94 0.21 12.83 2.57
N ALA A 95 1.54 12.74 2.56
CA ALA A 95 2.26 11.49 2.76
C ALA A 95 2.18 10.98 4.21
N GLU A 96 2.28 11.87 5.19
CA GLU A 96 2.33 11.51 6.62
C GLU A 96 1.13 10.64 7.06
N PRO A 97 -0.17 11.04 6.86
CA PRO A 97 -1.29 10.22 7.28
C PRO A 97 -1.31 8.84 6.61
N THR A 98 -0.99 8.76 5.32
CA THR A 98 -0.96 7.49 4.58
C THR A 98 0.14 6.56 5.09
N ILE A 99 1.34 7.10 5.34
CA ILE A 99 2.48 6.31 5.86
C ILE A 99 2.16 5.79 7.27
N LEU A 100 1.72 6.66 8.18
CA LEU A 100 1.38 6.27 9.54
C LEU A 100 0.24 5.26 9.58
N LEU A 101 -0.82 5.47 8.78
CA LEU A 101 -1.93 4.54 8.64
C LEU A 101 -1.45 3.16 8.16
N THR A 102 -0.62 3.12 7.13
CA THR A 102 -0.06 1.88 6.57
C THR A 102 0.78 1.14 7.61
N LEU A 103 1.69 1.85 8.30
CA LEU A 103 2.54 1.25 9.33
C LEU A 103 1.74 0.73 10.52
N MET A 104 0.79 1.50 11.04
CA MET A 104 -0.07 1.07 12.13
C MET A 104 -0.93 -0.14 11.73
N SER A 105 -1.49 -0.13 10.52
CA SER A 105 -2.27 -1.26 10.00
C SER A 105 -1.43 -2.52 9.84
N LEU A 106 -0.20 -2.40 9.33
CA LEU A 106 0.73 -3.52 9.18
C LEU A 106 1.15 -4.09 10.55
N LEU A 107 1.39 -3.23 11.53
CA LEU A 107 1.71 -3.64 12.90
C LEU A 107 0.55 -4.41 13.52
N ILE A 108 -0.68 -3.90 13.42
CA ILE A 108 -1.89 -4.56 13.94
C ILE A 108 -2.11 -5.89 13.21
N ALA A 109 -2.04 -5.91 11.89
CA ALA A 109 -2.19 -7.12 11.08
C ALA A 109 -1.17 -8.19 11.49
N SER A 110 0.11 -7.80 11.63
CA SER A 110 1.19 -8.70 12.02
C SER A 110 1.06 -9.20 13.46
N ALA A 111 0.70 -8.31 14.39
CA ALA A 111 0.50 -8.65 15.80
C ALA A 111 -0.62 -9.68 15.99
N ILE A 112 -1.64 -9.66 15.15
CA ILE A 112 -2.73 -10.65 15.14
C ILE A 112 -2.30 -11.90 14.38
N ALA A 113 -1.81 -11.74 13.15
CA ALA A 113 -1.62 -12.85 12.23
C ALA A 113 -0.47 -13.79 12.63
N LEU A 114 0.63 -13.25 13.18
CA LEU A 114 1.76 -14.09 13.60
C LEU A 114 1.36 -15.10 14.67
N PRO A 115 0.85 -14.72 15.85
CA PRO A 115 0.50 -15.70 16.86
C PRO A 115 -0.65 -16.61 16.44
N VAL A 116 -1.69 -16.04 15.78
CA VAL A 116 -2.87 -16.81 15.38
C VAL A 116 -2.52 -17.82 14.27
N GLY A 117 -1.74 -17.44 13.26
CA GLY A 117 -1.33 -18.31 12.17
C GLY A 117 -0.39 -19.45 12.63
N ILE A 118 0.57 -19.14 13.50
CA ILE A 118 1.47 -20.14 14.10
C ILE A 118 0.65 -21.12 14.95
N LEU A 119 -0.22 -20.63 15.81
CA LEU A 119 -1.04 -21.47 16.70
C LEU A 119 -1.99 -22.37 15.91
N SER A 120 -2.62 -21.84 14.85
CA SER A 120 -3.48 -22.59 13.94
C SER A 120 -2.73 -23.73 13.24
N ALA A 121 -1.48 -23.48 12.79
CA ALA A 121 -0.64 -24.50 12.17
C ALA A 121 -0.24 -25.62 13.16
N VAL A 122 0.17 -25.23 14.37
CA VAL A 122 0.57 -26.18 15.43
C VAL A 122 -0.59 -27.06 15.87
N LYS A 123 -1.79 -26.47 15.96
CA LYS A 123 -3.03 -27.16 16.34
C LYS A 123 -3.87 -27.57 15.14
N ARG A 124 -3.22 -27.97 14.04
CA ARG A 124 -3.89 -28.38 12.80
C ARG A 124 -5.00 -29.41 13.04
N GLY A 125 -6.16 -29.21 12.41
CA GLY A 125 -7.31 -30.13 12.45
C GLY A 125 -8.15 -30.05 13.72
N THR A 126 -7.76 -29.23 14.71
CA THR A 126 -8.56 -29.00 15.92
C THR A 126 -9.67 -27.95 15.66
N THR A 127 -10.62 -27.85 16.60
CA THR A 127 -11.67 -26.82 16.58
C THR A 127 -11.09 -25.40 16.51
N LEU A 128 -9.98 -25.15 17.19
CA LEU A 128 -9.27 -23.87 17.15
C LEU A 128 -8.82 -23.53 15.72
N ASP A 129 -8.15 -24.48 15.05
CA ASP A 129 -7.70 -24.30 13.67
C ASP A 129 -8.88 -24.01 12.72
N GLN A 130 -9.95 -24.77 12.84
CA GLN A 130 -11.17 -24.57 12.04
C GLN A 130 -11.82 -23.21 12.31
N SER A 131 -11.89 -22.78 13.59
CA SER A 131 -12.42 -21.47 13.96
C SER A 131 -11.58 -20.33 13.40
N VAL A 132 -10.26 -20.43 13.47
CA VAL A 132 -9.35 -19.43 12.88
C VAL A 132 -9.55 -19.32 11.37
N LEU A 133 -9.65 -20.45 10.66
CA LEU A 133 -9.88 -20.43 9.20
C LEU A 133 -11.26 -19.84 8.86
N SER A 134 -12.32 -20.24 9.57
CA SER A 134 -13.68 -19.72 9.34
C SER A 134 -13.75 -18.22 9.63
N PHE A 135 -13.14 -17.76 10.72
CA PHE A 135 -13.09 -16.34 11.06
C PHE A 135 -12.27 -15.54 10.03
N SER A 136 -11.14 -16.09 9.56
CA SER A 136 -10.34 -15.46 8.50
C SER A 136 -11.12 -15.34 7.19
N MET A 137 -11.89 -16.36 6.82
CA MET A 137 -12.76 -16.30 5.63
C MET A 137 -13.85 -15.26 5.79
N PHE A 138 -14.52 -15.24 6.94
CA PHE A 138 -15.54 -14.25 7.25
C PHE A 138 -14.99 -12.82 7.17
N THR A 139 -13.86 -12.55 7.85
CA THR A 139 -13.23 -11.23 7.88
C THR A 139 -12.79 -10.77 6.48
N SER A 140 -12.29 -11.69 5.64
CA SER A 140 -11.92 -11.37 4.24
C SER A 140 -13.13 -11.06 3.35
N SER A 141 -14.33 -11.52 3.72
CA SER A 141 -15.56 -11.29 2.94
C SER A 141 -16.24 -9.97 3.31
N VAL A 142 -15.88 -9.37 4.44
CA VAL A 142 -16.46 -8.10 4.90
C VAL A 142 -15.78 -6.93 4.20
N PRO A 143 -16.54 -6.04 3.52
CA PRO A 143 -15.95 -4.84 2.93
C PRO A 143 -15.32 -3.93 4.01
N SER A 144 -14.08 -3.50 3.81
CA SER A 144 -13.35 -2.69 4.80
C SER A 144 -14.08 -1.39 5.15
N PHE A 145 -14.69 -0.72 4.17
CA PHE A 145 -15.45 0.51 4.42
C PHE A 145 -16.67 0.26 5.32
N TRP A 146 -17.37 -0.86 5.14
CA TRP A 146 -18.52 -1.21 5.96
C TRP A 146 -18.10 -1.51 7.41
N LEU A 147 -17.03 -2.28 7.60
CA LEU A 147 -16.44 -2.50 8.92
C LEU A 147 -16.01 -1.18 9.56
N GLY A 148 -15.42 -0.28 8.77
CA GLY A 148 -15.03 1.06 9.22
C GLY A 148 -16.22 1.86 9.75
N LEU A 149 -17.32 1.91 9.01
CA LEU A 149 -18.54 2.60 9.43
C LEU A 149 -19.15 1.99 10.70
N LEU A 150 -19.16 0.66 10.82
CA LEU A 150 -19.64 0.00 12.04
C LEU A 150 -18.80 0.34 13.27
N LEU A 151 -17.46 0.25 13.15
CA LEU A 151 -16.56 0.58 14.26
C LEU A 151 -16.64 2.06 14.62
N MET A 152 -16.74 2.95 13.64
CA MET A 152 -16.97 4.38 13.85
C MET A 152 -18.28 4.63 14.62
N GLN A 153 -19.37 3.98 14.21
CA GLN A 153 -20.68 4.10 14.88
C GLN A 153 -20.61 3.64 16.35
N VAL A 154 -19.87 2.56 16.64
CA VAL A 154 -19.78 2.03 18.00
C VAL A 154 -18.78 2.85 18.83
N PHE A 155 -17.53 2.96 18.39
CA PHE A 155 -16.46 3.50 19.23
C PHE A 155 -16.37 5.03 19.22
N SER A 156 -16.79 5.69 18.14
CA SER A 156 -16.74 7.15 18.08
C SER A 156 -18.07 7.78 18.42
N VAL A 157 -19.19 7.31 17.83
CA VAL A 157 -20.49 7.97 18.00
C VAL A 157 -21.17 7.54 19.32
N LYS A 158 -21.26 6.21 19.60
CA LYS A 158 -21.97 5.73 20.79
C LYS A 158 -21.13 5.82 22.07
N LEU A 159 -19.86 5.43 22.00
CA LEU A 159 -18.98 5.36 23.17
C LEU A 159 -18.16 6.65 23.39
N GLY A 160 -17.94 7.45 22.32
CA GLY A 160 -17.14 8.68 22.42
C GLY A 160 -15.65 8.44 22.73
N TRP A 161 -15.13 7.23 22.50
CA TRP A 161 -13.76 6.86 22.88
C TRP A 161 -12.73 7.38 21.90
N LEU A 162 -13.07 7.45 20.62
CA LEU A 162 -12.16 7.79 19.54
C LEU A 162 -12.79 8.84 18.61
N PRO A 163 -11.99 9.64 17.89
CA PRO A 163 -12.50 10.61 16.94
C PRO A 163 -13.31 9.95 15.82
N VAL A 164 -14.29 10.68 15.28
CA VAL A 164 -15.16 10.18 14.19
C VAL A 164 -14.43 10.24 12.85
N ALA A 165 -13.78 11.39 12.54
CA ALA A 165 -13.17 11.63 11.25
C ALA A 165 -12.09 12.72 11.33
N GLY A 166 -11.32 12.88 10.25
CA GLY A 166 -10.27 13.90 10.15
C GLY A 166 -8.93 13.44 10.71
N TYR A 167 -8.00 14.39 10.90
CA TYR A 167 -6.62 14.11 11.32
C TYR A 167 -6.16 15.05 12.46
N GLY A 168 -7.09 15.76 13.09
CA GLY A 168 -6.82 16.65 14.21
C GLY A 168 -6.45 18.09 13.85
N GLY A 169 -6.35 18.44 12.57
CA GLY A 169 -5.97 19.79 12.11
C GLY A 169 -4.45 19.99 11.93
N PRO A 170 -4.05 21.17 11.40
CA PRO A 170 -2.65 21.45 11.04
C PRO A 170 -1.68 21.44 12.24
N ASP A 171 -2.14 21.96 13.38
CA ASP A 171 -1.31 22.11 14.60
C ASP A 171 -1.54 21.00 15.61
N ALA A 172 -2.20 19.90 15.21
CA ALA A 172 -2.48 18.79 16.10
C ALA A 172 -1.18 18.11 16.56
N SER A 173 -1.12 17.79 17.86
CA SER A 173 -0.04 16.99 18.44
C SER A 173 -0.02 15.57 17.84
N LEU A 174 1.12 14.88 17.95
CA LEU A 174 1.29 13.54 17.43
C LEU A 174 0.29 12.55 18.04
N ASP A 175 0.02 12.62 19.33
CA ASP A 175 -0.96 11.78 20.02
C ASP A 175 -2.39 12.01 19.49
N THR A 176 -2.78 13.25 19.22
CA THR A 176 -4.05 13.58 18.56
C THR A 176 -4.11 12.95 17.17
N ARG A 177 -3.07 13.13 16.34
CA ARG A 177 -3.02 12.52 15.01
C ARG A 177 -3.11 11.01 15.05
N LEU A 178 -2.38 10.37 15.97
CA LEU A 178 -2.41 8.92 16.17
C LEU A 178 -3.79 8.44 16.63
N SER A 179 -4.47 9.18 17.51
CA SER A 179 -5.83 8.81 17.97
C SER A 179 -6.84 8.74 16.80
N HIS A 180 -6.72 9.64 15.81
CA HIS A 180 -7.54 9.63 14.59
C HIS A 180 -7.22 8.44 13.67
N LEU A 181 -6.01 7.87 13.76
CA LEU A 181 -5.59 6.73 12.97
C LEU A 181 -5.91 5.37 13.59
N ILE A 182 -6.28 5.29 14.89
CA ILE A 182 -6.53 4.01 15.55
C ILE A 182 -7.63 3.21 14.84
N LEU A 183 -8.83 3.78 14.68
CA LEU A 183 -9.95 3.07 14.04
C LEU A 183 -9.65 2.68 12.59
N PRO A 184 -9.19 3.60 11.71
CA PRO A 184 -8.77 3.25 10.36
C PRO A 184 -7.72 2.13 10.32
N ALA A 185 -6.71 2.21 11.20
CA ALA A 185 -5.64 1.20 11.26
C ALA A 185 -6.14 -0.16 11.76
N VAL A 186 -7.06 -0.18 12.72
CA VAL A 186 -7.72 -1.42 13.19
C VAL A 186 -8.52 -2.05 12.05
N VAL A 187 -9.30 -1.28 11.31
CA VAL A 187 -10.08 -1.78 10.16
C VAL A 187 -9.17 -2.46 9.12
N LEU A 188 -8.18 -1.71 8.64
CA LEU A 188 -7.25 -2.24 7.64
C LEU A 188 -6.42 -3.40 8.17
N GLY A 189 -5.97 -3.30 9.42
CA GLY A 189 -5.19 -4.32 10.11
C GLY A 189 -5.96 -5.63 10.28
N LEU A 190 -7.22 -5.58 10.71
CA LEU A 190 -8.08 -6.75 10.87
C LEU A 190 -8.33 -7.45 9.53
N VAL A 191 -8.74 -6.71 8.50
CA VAL A 191 -9.03 -7.29 7.18
C VAL A 191 -7.78 -7.98 6.60
N ASN A 192 -6.62 -7.31 6.68
CA ASN A 192 -5.38 -7.87 6.14
C ASN A 192 -4.79 -8.98 7.02
N SER A 193 -5.04 -8.98 8.33
CA SER A 193 -4.59 -10.05 9.23
C SER A 193 -5.13 -11.41 8.82
N ALA A 194 -6.34 -11.48 8.27
CA ALA A 194 -6.95 -12.72 7.80
C ALA A 194 -6.16 -13.37 6.65
N LEU A 195 -5.70 -12.58 5.69
CA LEU A 195 -4.85 -13.06 4.60
C LEU A 195 -3.50 -13.55 5.12
N ILE A 196 -2.83 -12.72 5.92
CA ILE A 196 -1.50 -13.02 6.49
C ILE A 196 -1.56 -14.28 7.36
N THR A 197 -2.61 -14.44 8.18
CA THR A 197 -2.82 -15.62 9.04
C THR A 197 -2.83 -16.92 8.23
N ARG A 198 -3.57 -16.94 7.11
CA ARG A 198 -3.66 -18.11 6.24
C ARG A 198 -2.32 -18.46 5.60
N PHE A 199 -1.56 -17.46 5.17
CA PHE A 199 -0.22 -17.66 4.60
C PHE A 199 0.77 -18.14 5.65
N ILE A 200 0.79 -17.55 6.84
CA ILE A 200 1.65 -18.00 7.95
C ILE A 200 1.33 -19.45 8.31
N ARG A 201 0.03 -19.79 8.42
CA ARG A 201 -0.39 -21.15 8.70
C ARG A 201 0.10 -22.12 7.62
N ALA A 202 -0.06 -21.80 6.34
CA ALA A 202 0.40 -22.63 5.24
C ALA A 202 1.92 -22.85 5.30
N SER A 203 2.71 -21.77 5.39
CA SER A 203 4.16 -21.81 5.49
C SER A 203 4.65 -22.60 6.72
N MET A 204 4.00 -22.44 7.85
CA MET A 204 4.32 -23.19 9.06
C MET A 204 4.02 -24.67 8.91
N LEU A 205 2.91 -25.05 8.26
CA LEU A 205 2.56 -26.45 8.01
C LEU A 205 3.58 -27.15 7.11
N ASP A 206 4.10 -26.45 6.11
CA ASP A 206 5.14 -26.99 5.23
C ASP A 206 6.42 -27.24 6.02
N VAL A 207 6.90 -26.23 6.74
CA VAL A 207 8.12 -26.33 7.57
C VAL A 207 8.01 -27.37 8.68
N LEU A 208 6.85 -27.49 9.34
CA LEU A 208 6.67 -28.46 10.44
C LEU A 208 6.74 -29.92 9.98
N ARG A 209 6.67 -30.20 8.67
CA ARG A 209 6.79 -31.52 8.06
C ARG A 209 8.23 -31.88 7.67
N ASP A 210 9.13 -30.91 7.65
CA ASP A 210 10.52 -31.11 7.26
C ASP A 210 11.27 -32.06 8.20
N ASP A 211 12.20 -32.84 7.66
CA ASP A 211 12.96 -33.84 8.38
C ASP A 211 13.85 -33.27 9.51
N TYR A 212 14.35 -32.03 9.35
CA TYR A 212 15.13 -31.41 10.42
C TYR A 212 14.27 -31.08 11.65
N VAL A 213 12.96 -30.77 11.46
CA VAL A 213 12.03 -30.57 12.57
C VAL A 213 11.71 -31.90 13.26
N ARG A 214 11.55 -32.99 12.49
CA ARG A 214 11.39 -34.34 13.04
C ARG A 214 12.61 -34.76 13.82
N THR A 215 13.82 -34.50 13.31
CA THR A 215 15.07 -34.76 13.99
C THR A 215 15.20 -33.95 15.29
N ALA A 216 14.79 -32.68 15.30
CA ALA A 216 14.82 -31.88 16.51
C ALA A 216 13.91 -32.43 17.61
N ARG A 217 12.71 -32.94 17.24
CA ARG A 217 11.81 -33.65 18.18
C ARG A 217 12.41 -34.96 18.67
N ALA A 218 12.99 -35.76 17.77
CA ALA A 218 13.65 -37.03 18.12
C ALA A 218 14.82 -36.84 19.10
N LYS A 219 15.51 -35.70 19.07
CA LYS A 219 16.54 -35.29 20.03
C LYS A 219 15.98 -34.83 21.39
N GLY A 220 14.68 -34.91 21.63
CA GLY A 220 14.03 -34.53 22.89
C GLY A 220 13.93 -33.03 23.17
N LEU A 221 14.05 -32.18 22.15
CA LEU A 221 13.88 -30.74 22.34
C LEU A 221 12.44 -30.41 22.72
N PRO A 222 12.21 -29.49 23.66
CA PRO A 222 10.86 -29.07 24.04
C PRO A 222 10.14 -28.43 22.84
N GLU A 223 8.86 -28.73 22.65
CA GLU A 223 8.08 -28.34 21.48
C GLU A 223 8.11 -26.81 21.23
N ARG A 224 8.07 -26.01 22.28
CA ARG A 224 8.21 -24.54 22.18
C ARG A 224 9.51 -24.13 21.48
N LYS A 225 10.63 -24.82 21.78
CA LYS A 225 11.94 -24.56 21.15
C LYS A 225 11.96 -25.02 19.69
N VAL A 226 11.32 -26.16 19.40
CA VAL A 226 11.17 -26.67 18.03
C VAL A 226 10.36 -25.67 17.18
N ILE A 227 9.23 -25.20 17.70
CA ILE A 227 8.38 -24.24 16.98
C ILE A 227 9.11 -22.91 16.78
N LEU A 228 9.51 -22.23 17.88
CA LEU A 228 9.99 -20.84 17.79
C LEU A 228 11.39 -20.73 17.17
N LYS A 229 12.31 -21.66 17.49
CA LYS A 229 13.70 -21.57 17.03
C LYS A 229 13.94 -22.28 15.70
N HIS A 230 13.25 -23.40 15.43
CA HIS A 230 13.50 -24.20 14.24
C HIS A 230 12.43 -23.97 13.15
N ALA A 231 11.15 -24.01 13.48
CA ALA A 231 10.10 -23.86 12.48
C ALA A 231 9.88 -22.40 12.07
N VAL A 232 9.59 -21.48 13.02
CA VAL A 232 9.30 -20.07 12.71
C VAL A 232 10.47 -19.41 11.97
N ARG A 233 11.72 -19.67 12.39
CA ARG A 233 12.89 -19.08 11.73
C ARG A 233 12.98 -19.43 10.24
N ASN A 234 12.64 -20.67 9.88
CA ASN A 234 12.67 -21.10 8.47
C ASN A 234 11.42 -20.66 7.70
N ALA A 235 10.29 -20.48 8.39
CA ALA A 235 9.08 -19.90 7.82
C ALA A 235 9.15 -18.36 7.63
N LEU A 236 10.19 -17.68 8.15
CA LEU A 236 10.32 -16.22 8.04
C LEU A 236 10.37 -15.73 6.59
N ILE A 237 11.04 -16.47 5.69
CA ILE A 237 11.18 -16.05 4.28
C ILE A 237 9.81 -15.89 3.62
N PRO A 238 8.94 -16.94 3.55
CA PRO A 238 7.60 -16.77 2.99
C PRO A 238 6.73 -15.79 3.79
N ILE A 239 6.92 -15.66 5.11
CA ILE A 239 6.20 -14.68 5.93
C ILE A 239 6.59 -13.26 5.53
N LEU A 240 7.88 -12.96 5.36
CA LEU A 240 8.35 -11.63 4.91
C LEU A 240 7.83 -11.29 3.51
N THR A 241 7.75 -12.29 2.59
CA THR A 241 7.12 -12.10 1.27
C THR A 241 5.70 -11.60 1.40
N VAL A 242 4.90 -12.27 2.22
CA VAL A 242 3.48 -11.93 2.41
C VAL A 242 3.32 -10.58 3.09
N LEU A 243 4.14 -10.26 4.09
CA LEU A 243 4.13 -8.94 4.73
C LEU A 243 4.42 -7.83 3.74
N GLY A 244 5.39 -8.03 2.85
CA GLY A 244 5.68 -7.05 1.80
C GLY A 244 4.55 -6.88 0.79
N LEU A 245 3.99 -7.97 0.29
CA LEU A 245 2.81 -7.92 -0.58
C LEU A 245 1.64 -7.23 0.11
N THR A 246 1.43 -7.53 1.40
CA THR A 246 0.36 -6.88 2.18
C THR A 246 0.62 -5.39 2.37
N THR A 247 1.88 -4.96 2.55
CA THR A 247 2.21 -3.52 2.64
C THR A 247 1.76 -2.77 1.38
N ALA A 248 1.99 -3.35 0.20
CA ALA A 248 1.51 -2.78 -1.06
C ALA A 248 -0.03 -2.74 -1.15
N LEU A 249 -0.70 -3.81 -0.70
CA LEU A 249 -2.17 -3.87 -0.62
C LEU A 249 -2.73 -2.84 0.37
N LEU A 250 -2.05 -2.60 1.48
CA LEU A 250 -2.44 -1.60 2.47
C LEU A 250 -2.40 -0.18 1.89
N ILE A 251 -1.38 0.17 1.10
CA ILE A 251 -1.30 1.47 0.43
C ILE A 251 -2.48 1.66 -0.52
N SER A 252 -2.85 0.64 -1.30
CA SER A 252 -4.03 0.68 -2.17
C SER A 252 -5.34 0.70 -1.38
N GLY A 253 -5.43 -0.07 -0.29
CA GLY A 253 -6.61 -0.13 0.59
C GLY A 253 -6.81 1.15 1.40
N ALA A 254 -5.73 1.88 1.67
CA ALA A 254 -5.78 3.16 2.36
C ALA A 254 -6.68 4.18 1.65
N VAL A 255 -6.75 4.16 0.31
CA VAL A 255 -7.58 5.09 -0.48
C VAL A 255 -9.04 5.12 -0.01
N VAL A 256 -9.67 3.96 0.11
CA VAL A 256 -11.06 3.84 0.55
C VAL A 256 -11.19 4.23 2.03
N THR A 257 -10.29 3.77 2.87
CA THR A 257 -10.30 4.04 4.30
C THR A 257 -10.06 5.52 4.59
N GLU A 258 -9.11 6.16 3.93
CA GLU A 258 -8.87 7.61 4.05
C GLU A 258 -10.13 8.41 3.67
N THR A 259 -10.83 8.00 2.61
CA THR A 259 -12.04 8.67 2.16
C THR A 259 -13.17 8.52 3.20
N VAL A 260 -13.37 7.33 3.74
CA VAL A 260 -14.42 7.03 4.73
C VAL A 260 -14.17 7.77 6.05
N PHE A 261 -12.91 7.82 6.50
CA PHE A 261 -12.54 8.48 7.76
C PHE A 261 -12.16 9.96 7.58
N GLY A 262 -12.28 10.52 6.38
CA GLY A 262 -11.94 11.92 6.09
C GLY A 262 -10.47 12.27 6.36
N LEU A 263 -9.56 11.31 6.18
CA LEU A 263 -8.13 11.51 6.39
C LEU A 263 -7.53 12.27 5.18
N PRO A 264 -6.70 13.29 5.42
CA PRO A 264 -6.05 14.05 4.35
C PRO A 264 -4.81 13.31 3.82
N GLY A 265 -4.98 12.09 3.31
CA GLY A 265 -3.88 11.26 2.80
C GLY A 265 -3.72 11.34 1.29
N VAL A 266 -2.71 10.59 0.77
CA VAL A 266 -2.41 10.48 -0.66
C VAL A 266 -3.58 9.82 -1.40
N GLY A 267 -4.21 8.79 -0.81
CA GLY A 267 -5.35 8.11 -1.42
C GLY A 267 -6.55 9.03 -1.61
N SER A 268 -6.91 9.82 -0.59
CA SER A 268 -8.00 10.81 -0.68
C SER A 268 -7.68 11.92 -1.69
N LEU A 269 -6.40 12.29 -1.82
CA LEU A 269 -5.95 13.23 -2.85
C LEU A 269 -6.15 12.66 -4.26
N VAL A 270 -5.80 11.38 -4.47
CA VAL A 270 -6.02 10.69 -5.77
C VAL A 270 -7.50 10.67 -6.13
N VAL A 271 -8.39 10.30 -5.20
CA VAL A 271 -9.84 10.30 -5.44
C VAL A 271 -10.33 11.71 -5.84
N SER A 272 -9.90 12.73 -5.09
CA SER A 272 -10.25 14.12 -5.39
C SER A 272 -9.73 14.57 -6.76
N ALA A 273 -8.51 14.17 -7.12
CA ALA A 273 -7.90 14.47 -8.41
C ALA A 273 -8.65 13.79 -9.58
N VAL A 274 -9.08 12.53 -9.39
CA VAL A 274 -9.88 11.80 -10.39
C VAL A 274 -11.22 12.50 -10.63
N LEU A 275 -11.93 12.84 -9.55
CA LEU A 275 -13.24 13.53 -9.64
C LEU A 275 -13.14 14.90 -10.31
N ARG A 276 -12.01 15.59 -10.10
CA ARG A 276 -11.74 16.92 -10.68
C ARG A 276 -10.98 16.87 -12.00
N ARG A 277 -10.58 15.68 -12.47
CA ARG A 277 -9.74 15.48 -13.66
C ARG A 277 -8.40 16.21 -13.60
N ASP A 278 -7.79 16.27 -12.41
CA ASP A 278 -6.44 16.83 -12.21
C ASP A 278 -5.39 15.81 -12.68
N TYR A 279 -5.18 15.76 -13.99
CA TYR A 279 -4.32 14.77 -14.63
C TYR A 279 -2.88 14.76 -14.11
N PRO A 280 -2.20 15.90 -13.88
CA PRO A 280 -0.86 15.90 -13.32
C PRO A 280 -0.79 15.22 -11.96
N VAL A 281 -1.76 15.50 -11.06
CA VAL A 281 -1.83 14.85 -9.74
C VAL A 281 -2.07 13.35 -9.86
N ILE A 282 -2.97 12.93 -10.76
CA ILE A 282 -3.24 11.50 -11.00
C ILE A 282 -1.96 10.81 -11.48
N GLN A 283 -1.27 11.37 -12.48
CA GLN A 283 -0.02 10.83 -13.01
C GLN A 283 1.06 10.74 -11.94
N GLY A 284 1.32 11.84 -11.26
CA GLY A 284 2.34 11.90 -10.21
C GLY A 284 2.07 10.93 -9.06
N ALA A 285 0.82 10.84 -8.61
CA ALA A 285 0.44 9.92 -7.54
C ALA A 285 0.62 8.46 -7.95
N LEU A 286 0.16 8.05 -9.13
CA LEU A 286 0.34 6.68 -9.63
C LEU A 286 1.82 6.31 -9.77
N LEU A 287 2.65 7.24 -10.26
CA LEU A 287 4.10 7.02 -10.37
C LEU A 287 4.77 6.89 -8.99
N ILE A 288 4.43 7.74 -8.04
CA ILE A 288 4.97 7.67 -6.68
C ILE A 288 4.53 6.38 -5.98
N ILE A 289 3.25 5.99 -6.08
CA ILE A 289 2.76 4.73 -5.52
C ILE A 289 3.49 3.54 -6.15
N ALA A 290 3.69 3.53 -7.47
CA ALA A 290 4.44 2.49 -8.15
C ALA A 290 5.91 2.45 -7.70
N ALA A 291 6.54 3.61 -7.54
CA ALA A 291 7.92 3.71 -7.03
C ALA A 291 8.03 3.15 -5.61
N ILE A 292 7.09 3.50 -4.72
CA ILE A 292 7.04 2.97 -3.35
C ILE A 292 6.86 1.44 -3.37
N TYR A 293 5.96 0.92 -4.21
CA TYR A 293 5.77 -0.52 -4.38
C TYR A 293 7.07 -1.23 -4.79
N VAL A 294 7.76 -0.67 -5.78
CA VAL A 294 9.04 -1.18 -6.28
C VAL A 294 10.11 -1.15 -5.19
N LEU A 295 10.18 -0.06 -4.40
CA LEU A 295 11.11 0.07 -3.28
C LEU A 295 10.82 -0.92 -2.15
N ILE A 296 9.55 -1.16 -1.83
CA ILE A 296 9.15 -2.19 -0.85
C ILE A 296 9.63 -3.57 -1.30
N ASN A 297 9.42 -3.94 -2.56
CA ASN A 297 9.90 -5.22 -3.09
C ASN A 297 11.42 -5.33 -3.05
N LEU A 298 12.14 -4.26 -3.42
CA LEU A 298 13.60 -4.23 -3.28
C LEU A 298 14.05 -4.42 -1.82
N PHE A 299 13.38 -3.74 -0.88
CA PHE A 299 13.68 -3.87 0.54
C PHE A 299 13.46 -5.31 1.03
N ILE A 300 12.40 -5.98 0.59
CA ILE A 300 12.14 -7.39 0.93
C ILE A 300 13.22 -8.30 0.35
N ASP A 301 13.61 -8.07 -0.91
CA ASP A 301 14.70 -8.83 -1.53
C ASP A 301 16.02 -8.67 -0.76
N LEU A 302 16.30 -7.47 -0.23
CA LEU A 302 17.47 -7.24 0.63
C LEU A 302 17.32 -7.93 1.98
N LEU A 303 16.11 -7.97 2.56
CA LEU A 303 15.86 -8.72 3.81
C LEU A 303 16.09 -10.22 3.62
N TYR A 304 15.77 -10.79 2.45
CA TYR A 304 16.08 -12.21 2.18
C TYR A 304 17.58 -12.51 2.27
N LEU A 305 18.43 -11.61 1.78
CA LEU A 305 19.89 -11.78 1.86
C LEU A 305 20.40 -11.81 3.31
N VAL A 306 19.70 -11.12 4.22
CA VAL A 306 20.03 -11.09 5.64
C VAL A 306 19.50 -12.34 6.38
N VAL A 307 18.27 -12.77 6.04
CA VAL A 307 17.58 -13.87 6.73
C VAL A 307 18.09 -15.24 6.26
N ASP A 308 18.42 -15.40 4.98
CA ASP A 308 18.97 -16.63 4.42
C ASP A 308 20.34 -16.40 3.76
N PRO A 309 21.44 -16.66 4.50
CA PRO A 309 22.79 -16.56 3.94
C PRO A 309 23.09 -17.55 2.80
N ARG A 310 22.19 -18.51 2.54
CA ARG A 310 22.34 -19.51 1.46
C ARG A 310 21.95 -18.95 0.09
N VAL A 311 21.19 -17.86 0.06
CA VAL A 311 20.87 -17.10 -1.16
C VAL A 311 22.09 -16.26 -1.57
N ARG A 312 23.25 -16.92 -1.77
CA ARG A 312 24.44 -16.32 -2.37
C ARG A 312 24.52 -16.79 -3.81
N TYR A 313 24.17 -15.90 -4.72
CA TYR A 313 24.40 -16.06 -6.15
C TYR A 313 25.67 -15.33 -6.58
#